data_2571f6cab9bc821205124e3be9fe3872
#
_entry.id   2571f6cab9bc821205124e3be9fe3872
#
_cell.length_a   1.000
_cell.length_b   1.000
_cell.length_c   1.000
_cell.angle_alpha   90.00
_cell.angle_beta   90.00
_cell.angle_gamma   90.00
#
_symmetry.space_group_name_H-M   'P 1'
#
loop_
_entity.id
_entity.type
_entity.pdbx_description
1 polymer ?
#
loop_
_entity_poly.entity_id
_entity_poly.type
_entity_poly.pdbx_seq_one_letter_code
_entity_poly.pdbx_strand_id
1 'polypeptide(L)'
;GEAFSWRIYLMNSFNGAKFSAAGLRGGRQKGSKALAEDMGVAGRFDYTGTPGLLLGLSAYSGETAQGQELGGQSVGGRVRIWDAHFDYKTRGWELRALVAGAQVSDVADMNALIGLEGAEGIGTDMLGWYVQAGYDVLRTSRSPHQLIPYVRYERVNTQRGVASGFSANPATDLTVTSIGAAWRPISQAILKLDYQIHSTAAD
;
A
#
# COMPACT_ATOMS: atom_id res chain seq x y z
N GLY A 1 27.67 10.98 5.57
CA GLY A 1 26.52 10.09 5.80
C GLY A 1 26.45 9.04 4.71
N GLU A 2 25.99 7.85 5.04
CA GLU A 2 25.84 6.78 4.07
C GLU A 2 24.71 7.15 3.10
N ALA A 3 24.98 7.04 1.79
CA ALA A 3 23.99 7.35 0.75
C ALA A 3 22.93 6.26 0.60
N PHE A 4 23.20 5.08 1.13
CA PHE A 4 22.36 3.89 1.02
C PHE A 4 22.06 3.29 2.38
N SER A 5 20.86 2.79 2.57
CA SER A 5 20.49 1.97 3.73
C SER A 5 19.61 0.79 3.29
N TRP A 6 19.69 -0.31 4.04
CA TRP A 6 18.84 -1.48 3.80
C TRP A 6 18.39 -2.09 5.12
N ARG A 7 17.27 -2.80 5.06
CA ARG A 7 16.68 -3.51 6.21
C ARG A 7 16.07 -4.80 5.73
N ILE A 8 16.21 -5.85 6.52
CA ILE A 8 15.55 -7.14 6.29
C ILE A 8 14.84 -7.54 7.57
N TYR A 9 13.62 -8.06 7.45
CA TYR A 9 12.78 -8.50 8.55
C TYR A 9 12.27 -9.90 8.28
N LEU A 10 12.31 -10.74 9.31
CA LEU A 10 11.58 -11.98 9.41
C LEU A 10 10.41 -11.73 10.37
N MET A 11 9.21 -12.06 9.96
CA MET A 11 8.00 -11.78 10.73
C MET A 11 6.93 -12.84 10.49
N ASN A 12 5.92 -12.90 11.36
CA ASN A 12 4.72 -13.67 11.07
C ASN A 12 4.00 -13.09 9.84
N SER A 13 3.51 -13.98 8.99
CA SER A 13 2.87 -13.61 7.73
C SER A 13 1.42 -13.13 7.94
N PHE A 14 0.76 -12.76 6.85
CA PHE A 14 -0.67 -12.45 6.84
C PHE A 14 -1.51 -13.67 7.22
N ASN A 15 -2.77 -13.44 7.61
CA ASN A 15 -3.79 -14.45 7.69
C ASN A 15 -4.73 -14.31 6.49
N GLY A 16 -4.57 -15.17 5.50
CA GLY A 16 -5.30 -15.13 4.24
C GLY A 16 -6.81 -15.33 4.37
N ALA A 17 -7.25 -16.03 5.42
CA ALA A 17 -8.68 -16.21 5.71
C ALA A 17 -9.43 -14.90 6.03
N LYS A 18 -8.71 -13.78 6.13
CA LYS A 18 -9.28 -12.44 6.34
C LYS A 18 -9.08 -11.52 5.13
N PHE A 19 -8.66 -12.04 4.00
CA PHE A 19 -8.63 -11.32 2.73
C PHE A 19 -10.04 -11.19 2.15
N SER A 20 -10.23 -10.27 1.23
CA SER A 20 -11.50 -10.02 0.55
C SER A 20 -11.25 -9.28 -0.77
N ALA A 21 -12.29 -8.96 -1.50
CA ALA A 21 -12.23 -8.07 -2.66
C ALA A 21 -11.54 -6.74 -2.37
N ALA A 22 -11.63 -6.22 -1.12
CA ALA A 22 -10.93 -5.00 -0.69
C ALA A 22 -9.40 -5.19 -0.50
N GLY A 23 -8.85 -6.39 -0.76
CA GLY A 23 -7.44 -6.71 -0.75
C GLY A 23 -6.93 -7.32 0.57
N LEU A 24 -5.63 -7.14 0.82
CA LEU A 24 -4.89 -7.86 1.87
C LEU A 24 -5.01 -7.27 3.28
N ARG A 25 -5.58 -6.07 3.40
CA ARG A 25 -5.57 -5.31 4.66
C ARG A 25 -6.19 -6.07 5.84
N GLY A 26 -7.26 -6.83 5.60
CA GLY A 26 -7.94 -7.62 6.63
C GLY A 26 -7.05 -8.70 7.25
N GLY A 27 -6.12 -9.26 6.46
CA GLY A 27 -5.20 -10.32 6.88
C GLY A 27 -4.03 -9.86 7.74
N ARG A 28 -3.86 -8.54 7.97
CA ARG A 28 -2.81 -8.05 8.88
C ARG A 28 -3.08 -8.52 10.30
N GLN A 29 -2.13 -9.25 10.85
CA GLN A 29 -2.23 -9.76 12.21
C GLN A 29 -1.77 -8.68 13.21
N LYS A 30 -2.39 -8.66 14.39
CA LYS A 30 -2.15 -7.62 15.41
C LYS A 30 -1.69 -8.24 16.71
N GLY A 31 -0.42 -8.03 17.05
CA GLY A 31 0.16 -8.28 18.36
C GLY A 31 0.01 -9.70 18.89
N SER A 32 -0.37 -9.84 20.14
CA SER A 32 -0.33 -11.09 20.89
C SER A 32 -1.28 -12.21 20.41
N LYS A 33 -2.21 -11.90 19.52
CA LYS A 33 -3.13 -12.89 18.92
C LYS A 33 -2.74 -13.27 17.49
N ALA A 34 -1.54 -12.89 17.06
CA ALA A 34 -1.03 -13.24 15.74
C ALA A 34 -0.68 -14.74 15.69
N LEU A 35 -1.14 -15.41 14.64
CA LEU A 35 -0.72 -16.75 14.29
C LEU A 35 0.69 -16.66 13.67
N ALA A 36 1.53 -17.65 13.92
CA ALA A 36 2.91 -17.70 13.42
C ALA A 36 3.22 -19.07 12.78
N GLU A 37 2.20 -19.76 12.28
CA GLU A 37 2.38 -20.99 11.49
C GLU A 37 3.12 -20.69 10.19
N ASP A 38 2.78 -19.55 9.56
CA ASP A 38 3.45 -19.06 8.36
C ASP A 38 4.29 -17.82 8.65
N MET A 39 5.51 -17.82 8.12
CA MET A 39 6.45 -16.73 8.23
C MET A 39 6.59 -15.99 6.89
N GLY A 40 6.96 -14.73 6.97
CA GLY A 40 7.24 -13.88 5.82
C GLY A 40 8.56 -13.13 5.98
N VAL A 41 9.17 -12.81 4.85
CA VAL A 41 10.38 -11.99 4.76
C VAL A 41 10.05 -10.68 4.08
N ALA A 42 10.48 -9.57 4.66
CA ALA A 42 10.40 -8.24 4.05
C ALA A 42 11.81 -7.65 3.92
N GLY A 43 12.05 -6.97 2.81
CA GLY A 43 13.28 -6.23 2.56
C GLY A 43 12.98 -4.82 2.08
N ARG A 44 13.83 -3.87 2.46
CA ARG A 44 13.76 -2.48 2.01
C ARG A 44 15.17 -1.97 1.73
N PHE A 45 15.29 -1.18 0.65
CA PHE A 45 16.49 -0.47 0.24
C PHE A 45 16.15 0.99 -0.04
N ASP A 46 16.91 1.92 0.55
CA ASP A 46 16.74 3.35 0.40
C ASP A 46 18.03 4.02 -0.08
N TYR A 47 17.88 4.99 -1.00
CA TYR A 47 18.93 5.92 -1.40
C TYR A 47 18.59 7.33 -0.92
N THR A 48 19.52 7.96 -0.22
CA THR A 48 19.41 9.33 0.33
C THR A 48 20.65 10.19 0.05
N GLY A 49 21.48 9.79 -0.92
CA GLY A 49 22.75 10.47 -1.24
C GLY A 49 22.60 11.87 -1.84
N THR A 50 21.42 12.22 -2.34
CA THR A 50 21.12 13.57 -2.84
C THR A 50 20.29 14.34 -1.80
N PRO A 51 20.70 15.56 -1.38
CA PRO A 51 19.95 16.33 -0.40
C PRO A 51 18.48 16.53 -0.80
N GLY A 52 17.57 16.17 0.12
CA GLY A 52 16.14 16.26 -0.08
C GLY A 52 15.50 15.11 -0.87
N LEU A 53 16.30 14.21 -1.46
CA LEU A 53 15.82 13.06 -2.23
C LEU A 53 15.85 11.78 -1.41
N LEU A 54 14.75 11.05 -1.42
CA LEU A 54 14.66 9.65 -1.02
C LEU A 54 14.09 8.84 -2.18
N LEU A 55 14.83 7.81 -2.60
CA LEU A 55 14.34 6.76 -3.48
C LEU A 55 14.33 5.46 -2.69
N GLY A 56 13.25 4.72 -2.72
CA GLY A 56 13.15 3.47 -1.99
C GLY A 56 12.47 2.36 -2.79
N LEU A 57 12.92 1.14 -2.52
CA LEU A 57 12.35 -0.09 -3.04
C LEU A 57 12.07 -1.01 -1.86
N SER A 58 10.91 -1.70 -1.86
CA SER A 58 10.63 -2.73 -0.87
C SER A 58 10.03 -3.96 -1.52
N ALA A 59 10.26 -5.11 -0.89
CA ALA A 59 9.64 -6.36 -1.29
C ALA A 59 9.26 -7.18 -0.05
N TYR A 60 8.20 -7.95 -0.17
CA TYR A 60 7.71 -8.90 0.84
C TYR A 60 7.32 -10.20 0.17
N SER A 61 7.57 -11.32 0.82
CA SER A 61 7.03 -12.64 0.45
C SER A 61 6.74 -13.47 1.70
N GLY A 62 5.58 -14.13 1.75
CA GLY A 62 5.19 -15.02 2.84
C GLY A 62 3.99 -15.86 2.48
N GLU A 63 3.90 -17.08 3.05
CA GLU A 63 2.68 -17.90 3.02
C GLU A 63 1.65 -17.29 3.95
N THR A 64 0.36 -17.58 3.73
CA THR A 64 -0.72 -16.86 4.44
C THR A 64 -1.86 -17.77 4.89
N ALA A 65 -1.78 -19.06 4.63
CA ALA A 65 -2.82 -20.02 4.99
C ALA A 65 -2.88 -20.27 6.50
N GLN A 66 -1.79 -20.05 7.24
CA GLN A 66 -1.69 -20.21 8.70
C GLN A 66 -2.13 -21.60 9.15
N GLY A 67 -1.69 -22.67 8.43
CA GLY A 67 -2.01 -24.06 8.73
C GLY A 67 -3.46 -24.47 8.45
N GLN A 68 -4.23 -23.68 7.69
CA GLN A 68 -5.62 -24.03 7.40
C GLN A 68 -5.72 -25.11 6.32
N GLU A 69 -6.78 -25.91 6.41
CA GLU A 69 -7.05 -27.03 5.50
C GLU A 69 -8.42 -26.90 4.84
N LEU A 70 -8.53 -27.30 3.59
CA LEU A 70 -9.78 -27.45 2.84
C LEU A 70 -9.95 -28.92 2.43
N GLY A 71 -11.00 -29.58 2.93
CA GLY A 71 -11.25 -30.99 2.63
C GLY A 71 -10.15 -31.95 3.10
N GLY A 72 -9.38 -31.60 4.14
CA GLY A 72 -8.26 -32.38 4.66
C GLY A 72 -6.94 -32.19 3.89
N GLN A 73 -6.89 -31.20 2.98
CA GLN A 73 -5.67 -30.82 2.28
C GLN A 73 -5.22 -29.42 2.72
N SER A 74 -3.94 -29.25 2.93
CA SER A 74 -3.35 -27.94 3.26
C SER A 74 -3.60 -26.94 2.16
N VAL A 75 -4.14 -25.78 2.51
CA VAL A 75 -4.35 -24.67 1.57
C VAL A 75 -3.06 -23.88 1.42
N GLY A 76 -2.65 -23.61 0.20
CA GLY A 76 -1.58 -22.66 -0.11
C GLY A 76 -2.08 -21.21 -0.08
N GLY A 77 -1.19 -20.26 -0.33
CA GLY A 77 -1.57 -18.86 -0.43
C GLY A 77 -0.40 -17.93 -0.19
N ARG A 78 0.54 -17.90 -1.15
CA ARG A 78 1.69 -16.99 -1.05
C ARG A 78 1.33 -15.60 -1.49
N VAL A 79 1.62 -14.63 -0.63
CA VAL A 79 1.56 -13.21 -0.95
C VAL A 79 2.97 -12.71 -1.29
N ARG A 80 3.08 -12.00 -2.42
CA ARG A 80 4.26 -11.21 -2.80
C ARG A 80 3.83 -9.77 -2.96
N ILE A 81 4.54 -8.86 -2.30
CA ILE A 81 4.29 -7.43 -2.41
C ILE A 81 5.61 -6.76 -2.80
N TRP A 82 5.52 -5.75 -3.63
CA TRP A 82 6.64 -4.87 -3.95
C TRP A 82 6.19 -3.43 -4.01
N ASP A 83 7.07 -2.50 -3.72
CA ASP A 83 6.86 -1.08 -3.96
C ASP A 83 8.13 -0.39 -4.45
N ALA A 84 7.91 0.72 -5.16
CA ALA A 84 8.91 1.73 -5.44
C ALA A 84 8.35 3.10 -5.04
N HIS A 85 9.13 3.89 -4.32
CA HIS A 85 8.69 5.19 -3.85
C HIS A 85 9.77 6.26 -3.99
N PHE A 86 9.29 7.48 -4.15
CA PHE A 86 10.05 8.68 -4.37
C PHE A 86 9.52 9.80 -3.46
N ASP A 87 10.39 10.48 -2.72
CA ASP A 87 10.09 11.71 -1.98
C ASP A 87 11.22 12.71 -2.29
N TYR A 88 10.88 13.88 -2.81
CA TYR A 88 11.85 14.91 -3.12
C TYR A 88 11.41 16.29 -2.62
N LYS A 89 12.24 16.86 -1.78
CA LYS A 89 12.04 18.18 -1.20
C LYS A 89 13.16 19.11 -1.63
N THR A 90 12.83 20.08 -2.44
CA THR A 90 13.80 21.05 -2.93
C THR A 90 13.18 22.41 -3.18
N ARG A 91 13.84 23.45 -2.72
CA ARG A 91 13.47 24.85 -3.02
C ARG A 91 11.98 25.17 -2.82
N GLY A 92 11.36 24.60 -1.75
CA GLY A 92 9.94 24.76 -1.42
C GLY A 92 9.01 23.75 -2.07
N TRP A 93 9.45 23.00 -3.07
CA TRP A 93 8.71 21.90 -3.64
C TRP A 93 8.74 20.66 -2.74
N GLU A 94 7.60 20.01 -2.61
CA GLU A 94 7.45 18.65 -2.04
C GLU A 94 6.80 17.75 -3.09
N LEU A 95 7.59 16.86 -3.69
CA LEU A 95 7.14 15.91 -4.70
C LEU A 95 7.17 14.50 -4.11
N ARG A 96 6.10 13.72 -4.31
CA ARG A 96 6.01 12.33 -3.87
C ARG A 96 5.37 11.47 -4.93
N ALA A 97 5.87 10.26 -5.06
CA ALA A 97 5.26 9.23 -5.87
C ALA A 97 5.47 7.86 -5.22
N LEU A 98 4.54 6.96 -5.44
CA LEU A 98 4.64 5.57 -5.06
C LEU A 98 3.89 4.73 -6.08
N VAL A 99 4.45 3.58 -6.40
CA VAL A 99 3.74 2.47 -7.04
C VAL A 99 3.96 1.23 -6.21
N ALA A 100 2.90 0.44 -5.99
CA ALA A 100 2.97 -0.82 -5.26
C ALA A 100 2.10 -1.87 -5.96
N GLY A 101 2.61 -3.09 -6.04
CA GLY A 101 1.89 -4.24 -6.55
C GLY A 101 1.86 -5.37 -5.53
N ALA A 102 0.82 -6.20 -5.59
CA ALA A 102 0.71 -7.42 -4.81
C ALA A 102 0.17 -8.56 -5.68
N GLN A 103 0.69 -9.74 -5.45
CA GLN A 103 0.23 -10.98 -6.07
C GLN A 103 -0.09 -12.00 -4.98
N VAL A 104 -1.17 -12.75 -5.17
CA VAL A 104 -1.59 -13.84 -4.29
C VAL A 104 -1.71 -15.10 -5.11
N SER A 105 -1.04 -16.19 -4.70
CA SER A 105 -1.22 -17.52 -5.29
C SER A 105 -2.38 -18.26 -4.64
N ASP A 106 -2.83 -19.33 -5.30
CA ASP A 106 -3.83 -20.29 -4.78
C ASP A 106 -5.15 -19.64 -4.32
N VAL A 107 -5.51 -18.51 -4.96
CA VAL A 107 -6.68 -17.70 -4.60
C VAL A 107 -7.98 -18.47 -4.73
N ALA A 108 -8.08 -19.44 -5.67
CA ALA A 108 -9.28 -20.26 -5.82
C ALA A 108 -9.55 -21.09 -4.54
N ASP A 109 -8.51 -21.74 -4.00
CA ASP A 109 -8.61 -22.54 -2.80
C ASP A 109 -8.88 -21.67 -1.57
N MET A 110 -8.26 -20.49 -1.51
CA MET A 110 -8.51 -19.52 -0.44
C MET A 110 -9.93 -18.98 -0.47
N ASN A 111 -10.47 -18.66 -1.66
CA ASN A 111 -11.87 -18.25 -1.79
C ASN A 111 -12.84 -19.37 -1.37
N ALA A 112 -12.54 -20.63 -1.75
CA ALA A 112 -13.34 -21.78 -1.33
C ALA A 112 -13.29 -21.99 0.19
N LEU A 113 -12.11 -21.85 0.81
CA LEU A 113 -11.92 -21.97 2.26
C LEU A 113 -12.79 -21.00 3.06
N ILE A 114 -12.95 -19.77 2.57
CA ILE A 114 -13.67 -18.69 3.27
C ILE A 114 -15.06 -18.42 2.68
N GLY A 115 -15.48 -19.21 1.68
CA GLY A 115 -16.83 -19.15 1.09
C GLY A 115 -17.10 -17.88 0.27
N LEU A 116 -16.09 -17.33 -0.42
CA LEU A 116 -16.27 -16.19 -1.32
C LEU A 116 -16.70 -16.65 -2.72
N GLU A 117 -17.59 -15.89 -3.35
CA GLU A 117 -18.12 -16.17 -4.67
C GLU A 117 -18.17 -14.90 -5.55
N GLY A 118 -18.17 -15.08 -6.85
CA GLY A 118 -18.44 -14.03 -7.83
C GLY A 118 -17.46 -12.85 -7.71
N ALA A 119 -18.00 -11.67 -7.45
CA ALA A 119 -17.24 -10.41 -7.36
C ALA A 119 -16.65 -10.12 -5.96
N GLU A 120 -16.94 -10.97 -4.97
CA GLU A 120 -16.40 -10.84 -3.61
C GLU A 120 -15.05 -11.54 -3.43
N GLY A 121 -14.60 -12.28 -4.45
CA GLY A 121 -13.35 -13.04 -4.42
C GLY A 121 -12.11 -12.18 -4.19
N ILE A 122 -11.08 -12.81 -3.64
CA ILE A 122 -9.77 -12.19 -3.45
C ILE A 122 -9.14 -11.92 -4.83
N GLY A 123 -8.49 -10.75 -5.01
CA GLY A 123 -7.70 -10.48 -6.22
C GLY A 123 -6.41 -11.32 -6.26
N THR A 124 -6.10 -11.88 -7.44
CA THR A 124 -4.81 -12.55 -7.70
C THR A 124 -3.69 -11.56 -7.95
N ASP A 125 -4.01 -10.39 -8.51
CA ASP A 125 -3.10 -9.29 -8.83
C ASP A 125 -3.74 -7.97 -8.42
N MET A 126 -2.96 -7.14 -7.75
CA MET A 126 -3.36 -5.84 -7.22
C MET A 126 -2.31 -4.80 -7.61
N LEU A 127 -2.76 -3.59 -7.93
CA LEU A 127 -1.85 -2.48 -8.23
C LEU A 127 -2.42 -1.19 -7.65
N GLY A 128 -1.56 -0.41 -7.02
CA GLY A 128 -1.88 0.93 -6.58
C GLY A 128 -0.73 1.88 -6.82
N TRP A 129 -1.03 3.15 -7.09
CA TRP A 129 -0.02 4.18 -7.24
C TRP A 129 -0.58 5.55 -6.90
N TYR A 130 0.29 6.47 -6.54
CA TYR A 130 -0.05 7.87 -6.42
C TYR A 130 1.10 8.78 -6.84
N VAL A 131 0.74 10.01 -7.19
CA VAL A 131 1.63 11.15 -7.34
C VAL A 131 1.09 12.34 -6.56
N GLN A 132 1.98 13.10 -5.94
CA GLN A 132 1.64 14.29 -5.17
C GLN A 132 2.66 15.39 -5.45
N ALA A 133 2.17 16.62 -5.62
CA ALA A 133 3.00 17.81 -5.69
C ALA A 133 2.46 18.89 -4.76
N GLY A 134 3.32 19.53 -4.00
CA GLY A 134 3.03 20.66 -3.14
C GLY A 134 4.13 21.70 -3.20
N TYR A 135 3.80 22.96 -2.87
CA TYR A 135 4.77 24.04 -2.84
C TYR A 135 4.57 24.93 -1.62
N ASP A 136 5.65 25.20 -0.89
CA ASP A 136 5.62 26.11 0.25
C ASP A 136 5.52 27.57 -0.23
N VAL A 137 4.32 28.12 -0.18
CA VAL A 137 4.01 29.48 -0.63
C VAL A 137 4.56 30.56 0.32
N LEU A 138 4.95 30.19 1.54
CA LEU A 138 5.60 31.11 2.49
C LEU A 138 7.13 31.07 2.43
N ARG A 139 7.72 30.24 1.56
CA ARG A 139 9.16 30.05 1.49
C ARG A 139 9.98 31.35 1.33
N THR A 140 9.47 32.30 0.58
CA THR A 140 10.13 33.60 0.34
C THR A 140 9.76 34.68 1.36
N SER A 141 8.82 34.38 2.25
CA SER A 141 8.43 35.28 3.32
C SER A 141 9.44 35.21 4.48
N ARG A 142 9.41 36.19 5.39
CA ARG A 142 10.18 36.16 6.64
C ARG A 142 9.49 35.30 7.73
N SER A 143 8.42 34.60 7.39
CA SER A 143 7.67 33.73 8.32
C SER A 143 8.47 32.48 8.66
N PRO A 144 8.52 32.05 9.92
CA PRO A 144 9.04 30.74 10.30
C PRO A 144 8.08 29.59 9.96
N HIS A 145 6.84 29.92 9.55
CA HIS A 145 5.83 28.94 9.19
C HIS A 145 5.98 28.48 7.74
N GLN A 146 5.50 27.29 7.44
CA GLN A 146 5.32 26.80 6.08
C GLN A 146 3.84 26.61 5.80
N LEU A 147 3.40 27.00 4.60
CA LEU A 147 2.07 26.73 4.07
C LEU A 147 2.21 26.07 2.71
N ILE A 148 1.82 24.81 2.61
CA ILE A 148 2.07 23.95 1.45
C ILE A 148 0.73 23.49 0.89
N PRO A 149 0.08 24.28 -0.02
CA PRO A 149 -0.96 23.73 -0.87
C PRO A 149 -0.41 22.56 -1.68
N TYR A 150 -1.25 21.53 -1.88
CA TYR A 150 -0.85 20.35 -2.64
C TYR A 150 -2.03 19.76 -3.42
N VAL A 151 -1.69 19.01 -4.45
CA VAL A 151 -2.59 18.13 -5.18
C VAL A 151 -2.00 16.71 -5.16
N ARG A 152 -2.87 15.71 -5.00
CA ARG A 152 -2.54 14.30 -5.07
C ARG A 152 -3.56 13.59 -5.95
N TYR A 153 -3.06 12.74 -6.81
CA TYR A 153 -3.86 11.82 -7.61
C TYR A 153 -3.41 10.41 -7.31
N GLU A 154 -4.35 9.52 -7.02
CA GLU A 154 -4.08 8.12 -6.72
C GLU A 154 -5.11 7.21 -7.37
N ARG A 155 -4.67 6.00 -7.72
CA ARG A 155 -5.51 4.91 -8.18
C ARG A 155 -5.08 3.63 -7.51
N VAL A 156 -6.04 2.83 -7.09
CA VAL A 156 -5.84 1.49 -6.55
C VAL A 156 -6.87 0.53 -7.14
N ASN A 157 -6.41 -0.62 -7.60
CA ASN A 157 -7.27 -1.72 -8.04
C ASN A 157 -6.84 -2.99 -7.29
N THR A 158 -7.70 -3.49 -6.41
CA THR A 158 -7.43 -4.67 -5.58
C THR A 158 -7.91 -5.97 -6.23
N GLN A 159 -8.55 -5.90 -7.40
CA GLN A 159 -8.95 -7.05 -8.22
C GLN A 159 -8.57 -6.83 -9.69
N ARG A 160 -7.34 -6.35 -9.96
CA ARG A 160 -6.80 -6.22 -11.31
C ARG A 160 -6.75 -7.57 -12.03
N GLY A 161 -6.50 -8.65 -11.29
CA GLY A 161 -6.68 -10.05 -11.70
C GLY A 161 -7.52 -10.77 -10.67
N VAL A 162 -8.31 -11.76 -11.10
CA VAL A 162 -9.12 -12.64 -10.26
C VAL A 162 -8.93 -14.10 -10.66
N ALA A 163 -9.28 -15.03 -9.76
CA ALA A 163 -9.24 -16.46 -10.06
C ALA A 163 -10.26 -16.84 -11.14
N SER A 164 -10.03 -17.97 -11.83
CA SER A 164 -10.97 -18.52 -12.80
C SER A 164 -12.33 -18.80 -12.14
N GLY A 165 -13.41 -18.41 -12.80
CA GLY A 165 -14.78 -18.52 -12.27
C GLY A 165 -15.23 -17.34 -11.40
N PHE A 166 -14.34 -16.38 -11.12
CA PHE A 166 -14.65 -15.14 -10.41
C PHE A 166 -14.70 -13.96 -11.36
N SER A 167 -15.35 -12.89 -10.94
CA SER A 167 -15.42 -11.62 -11.67
C SER A 167 -14.84 -10.50 -10.83
N ALA A 168 -14.19 -9.52 -11.47
CA ALA A 168 -13.74 -8.34 -10.76
C ALA A 168 -14.92 -7.42 -10.41
N ASN A 169 -14.91 -6.88 -9.19
CA ASN A 169 -15.87 -5.86 -8.75
C ASN A 169 -15.36 -4.49 -9.22
N PRO A 170 -16.09 -3.76 -10.09
CA PRO A 170 -15.65 -2.45 -10.55
C PRO A 170 -15.44 -1.43 -9.42
N ALA A 171 -16.12 -1.59 -8.28
CA ALA A 171 -15.95 -0.74 -7.11
C ALA A 171 -14.57 -0.89 -6.44
N THR A 172 -13.79 -1.93 -6.77
CA THR A 172 -12.41 -2.14 -6.27
C THR A 172 -11.35 -1.39 -7.08
N ASP A 173 -11.71 -0.81 -8.23
CA ASP A 173 -10.85 0.09 -9.01
C ASP A 173 -11.21 1.53 -8.65
N LEU A 174 -10.52 2.06 -7.67
CA LEU A 174 -10.77 3.35 -7.04
C LEU A 174 -9.75 4.38 -7.51
N THR A 175 -10.23 5.54 -7.89
CA THR A 175 -9.44 6.75 -8.15
C THR A 175 -9.77 7.80 -7.09
N VAL A 176 -8.76 8.47 -6.53
CA VAL A 176 -8.95 9.56 -5.57
C VAL A 176 -8.11 10.76 -6.00
N THR A 177 -8.77 11.91 -6.14
CA THR A 177 -8.10 13.20 -6.30
C THR A 177 -8.24 13.98 -5.01
N SER A 178 -7.10 14.36 -4.41
CA SER A 178 -7.06 15.17 -3.19
C SER A 178 -6.48 16.54 -3.50
N ILE A 179 -7.14 17.60 -3.03
CA ILE A 179 -6.65 18.98 -3.08
C ILE A 179 -6.66 19.48 -1.63
N GLY A 180 -5.53 19.98 -1.15
CA GLY A 180 -5.42 20.37 0.25
C GLY A 180 -4.27 21.32 0.54
N ALA A 181 -4.11 21.62 1.81
CA ALA A 181 -2.99 22.41 2.33
C ALA A 181 -2.45 21.81 3.62
N ALA A 182 -1.15 21.84 3.77
CA ALA A 182 -0.45 21.51 5.00
C ALA A 182 0.17 22.78 5.59
N TRP A 183 -0.22 23.11 6.81
CA TRP A 183 0.38 24.21 7.57
C TRP A 183 1.31 23.65 8.65
N ARG A 184 2.56 24.12 8.64
CA ARG A 184 3.56 23.80 9.67
C ARG A 184 3.87 25.09 10.44
N PRO A 185 3.23 25.31 11.61
CA PRO A 185 3.59 26.45 12.46
C PRO A 185 4.99 26.33 13.05
N ILE A 186 5.43 25.12 13.32
CA ILE A 186 6.79 24.74 13.75
C ILE A 186 7.21 23.44 13.08
N SER A 187 8.49 23.09 13.12
CA SER A 187 9.01 21.89 12.46
C SER A 187 8.40 20.57 12.96
N GLN A 188 7.93 20.53 14.22
CA GLN A 188 7.38 19.35 14.88
C GLN A 188 5.86 19.21 14.76
N ALA A 189 5.15 20.25 14.30
CA ALA A 189 3.69 20.24 14.20
C ALA A 189 3.23 20.47 12.76
N ILE A 190 2.24 19.69 12.33
CA ILE A 190 1.60 19.84 11.05
C ILE A 190 0.08 19.73 11.19
N LEU A 191 -0.63 20.70 10.62
CA LEU A 191 -2.08 20.66 10.42
C LEU A 191 -2.35 20.49 8.94
N LYS A 192 -3.23 19.54 8.58
CA LYS A 192 -3.63 19.28 7.19
C LYS A 192 -5.13 19.40 7.05
N LEU A 193 -5.54 20.02 5.96
CA LEU A 193 -6.91 20.03 5.48
C LEU A 193 -6.91 19.65 4.02
N ASP A 194 -7.73 18.68 3.64
CA ASP A 194 -7.90 18.26 2.25
C ASP A 194 -9.35 17.94 1.92
N TYR A 195 -9.70 18.17 0.68
CA TYR A 195 -10.92 17.73 0.04
C TYR A 195 -10.61 16.61 -0.92
N GLN A 196 -11.38 15.51 -0.83
CA GLN A 196 -11.15 14.31 -1.64
C GLN A 196 -12.34 14.04 -2.54
N ILE A 197 -12.05 13.78 -3.80
CA ILE A 197 -13.01 13.33 -4.81
C ILE A 197 -12.70 11.88 -5.09
N HIS A 198 -13.66 11.00 -4.77
CA HIS A 198 -13.59 9.57 -5.01
C HIS A 198 -14.41 9.21 -6.25
N SER A 199 -13.90 8.31 -7.06
CA SER A 199 -14.58 7.73 -8.21
C SER A 199 -14.15 6.27 -8.36
N THR A 200 -15.06 5.40 -8.74
CA THR A 200 -14.80 3.98 -8.99
C THR A 200 -15.09 3.63 -10.44
N ALA A 201 -14.63 2.50 -10.92
CA ALA A 201 -15.01 2.01 -12.24
C ALA A 201 -16.47 1.54 -12.31
N ALA A 202 -17.22 1.59 -11.20
CA ALA A 202 -18.64 1.33 -11.12
C ALA A 202 -19.51 2.59 -11.35
N ASP A 203 -18.89 3.81 -11.22
CA ASP A 203 -19.54 5.10 -11.47
C ASP A 203 -19.57 5.41 -12.99
#